data_a71d0b8a35e2bcda6599401bc24efef4
#
_entry.id   a71d0b8a35e2bcda6599401bc24efef4
#
_cell.length_a   1.000
_cell.length_b   1.000
_cell.length_c   1.000
_cell.angle_alpha   90.00
_cell.angle_beta   90.00
_cell.angle_gamma   90.00
#
_symmetry.space_group_name_H-M   'P 1'
#
loop_
_entity.id
_entity.type
_entity.pdbx_description
1 polymer ?
#
loop_
_entity_poly.entity_id
_entity_poly.type
_entity_poly.pdbx_seq_one_letter_code
_entity_poly.pdbx_strand_id
1 'polypeptide(L)'
;MMPERTPSVVVIGGTYVDMAIRCRQIPSAGQSAVGSALSYTPTGPGPNQAAQAALCGCQVHLISKVGGDVFAQMARKSLADFDVNIEHLFTAPAKNTGIVVTLVNAIGENAVCTYSGANSALVPQDIQAAEQVISEADVCLIHGALPQEAIVAAIRCAQVHGVKVILNPATPMGNVPHRGGAKAGRSSELPAEYFMANILIPNLYEAADITEQEAANIHTAKLIGSELVARGVGAAVITMGKRGCMVVDRNGADHIPAFEVELVDQAGRGDAFAGALAAYYAVKNDVREAVKFASAAGALACTKFGSIEALPTKEEIIQLLQKEDIDLLPGNRGS
;
A
#
# COMPACT_ATOMS: atom_id res chain seq x y z
N MET A 1 22.07 -2.21 -29.00
CA MET A 1 20.97 -2.25 -28.02
C MET A 1 21.32 -1.23 -26.96
N MET A 2 20.57 -0.13 -26.83
CA MET A 2 20.75 0.76 -25.66
C MET A 2 20.40 -0.08 -24.42
N PRO A 3 21.14 0.07 -23.29
CA PRO A 3 20.75 -0.59 -22.04
C PRO A 3 19.30 -0.16 -21.73
N GLU A 4 18.44 -1.12 -21.42
CA GLU A 4 17.09 -0.80 -20.98
C GLU A 4 17.21 0.07 -19.72
N ARG A 5 16.61 1.26 -19.76
CA ARG A 5 16.60 2.19 -18.62
C ARG A 5 15.93 1.47 -17.44
N THR A 6 16.58 1.50 -16.29
CA THR A 6 15.96 1.02 -15.04
C THR A 6 14.69 1.84 -14.77
N PRO A 7 13.53 1.20 -14.55
CA PRO A 7 12.29 1.92 -14.26
C PRO A 7 12.39 2.69 -12.95
N SER A 8 11.82 3.88 -12.91
CA SER A 8 11.84 4.77 -11.75
C SER A 8 10.45 4.91 -11.13
N VAL A 9 10.37 4.71 -9.82
CA VAL A 9 9.13 4.84 -9.04
C VAL A 9 9.34 5.82 -7.90
N VAL A 10 8.49 6.84 -7.82
CA VAL A 10 8.39 7.70 -6.64
C VAL A 10 7.25 7.19 -5.78
N VAL A 11 7.53 6.94 -4.50
CA VAL A 11 6.53 6.55 -3.51
C VAL A 11 6.30 7.70 -2.53
N ILE A 12 5.03 8.08 -2.35
CA ILE A 12 4.60 9.11 -1.40
C ILE A 12 3.72 8.44 -0.37
N GLY A 13 4.24 8.24 0.85
CA GLY A 13 3.54 7.47 1.87
C GLY A 13 4.06 7.72 3.27
N GLY A 14 3.24 7.37 4.28
CA GLY A 14 3.59 7.56 5.68
C GLY A 14 4.66 6.58 6.16
N THR A 15 5.56 7.09 6.99
CA THR A 15 6.62 6.32 7.65
C THR A 15 6.30 6.17 9.13
N TYR A 16 6.40 4.95 9.65
CA TYR A 16 6.08 4.60 11.03
C TYR A 16 7.14 3.67 11.63
N VAL A 17 7.11 3.53 12.95
CA VAL A 17 7.72 2.40 13.66
C VAL A 17 6.63 1.65 14.39
N ASP A 18 6.50 0.36 14.15
CA ASP A 18 5.63 -0.53 14.89
C ASP A 18 6.32 -0.96 16.19
N MET A 19 5.63 -0.74 17.30
CA MET A 19 6.00 -1.19 18.64
C MET A 19 5.09 -2.36 19.00
N ALA A 20 5.51 -3.60 18.71
CA ALA A 20 4.71 -4.77 19.01
C ALA A 20 5.05 -5.35 20.38
N ILE A 21 4.05 -5.44 21.26
CA ILE A 21 4.15 -6.03 22.60
C ILE A 21 3.36 -7.34 22.62
N ARG A 22 4.02 -8.44 22.92
CA ARG A 22 3.36 -9.71 23.19
C ARG A 22 2.93 -9.78 24.67
N CYS A 23 1.69 -10.15 24.91
CA CYS A 23 1.15 -10.33 26.26
C CYS A 23 0.27 -11.58 26.32
N ARG A 24 -0.02 -12.07 27.53
CA ARG A 24 -0.92 -13.23 27.68
C ARG A 24 -2.35 -12.90 27.26
N GLN A 25 -2.80 -11.69 27.59
CA GLN A 25 -4.14 -11.17 27.26
C GLN A 25 -4.06 -9.67 27.02
N ILE A 26 -4.75 -9.18 26.01
CA ILE A 26 -4.88 -7.74 25.76
C ILE A 26 -5.72 -7.12 26.88
N PRO A 27 -5.21 -6.09 27.60
CA PRO A 27 -5.94 -5.48 28.71
C PRO A 27 -7.15 -4.70 28.21
N SER A 28 -8.26 -4.82 28.92
CA SER A 28 -9.42 -3.95 28.75
C SER A 28 -9.21 -2.61 29.44
N ALA A 29 -10.09 -1.64 29.19
CA ALA A 29 -10.05 -0.34 29.88
C ALA A 29 -10.00 -0.51 31.41
N GLY A 30 -9.03 0.15 32.06
CA GLY A 30 -8.78 0.06 33.50
C GLY A 30 -7.95 -1.14 33.93
N GLN A 31 -7.54 -2.03 33.03
CA GLN A 31 -6.68 -3.17 33.35
C GLN A 31 -5.22 -2.92 32.92
N SER A 32 -4.30 -3.66 33.54
CA SER A 32 -2.89 -3.70 33.17
C SER A 32 -2.50 -5.12 32.80
N ALA A 33 -1.61 -5.25 31.82
CA ALA A 33 -1.00 -6.52 31.44
C ALA A 33 0.53 -6.40 31.44
N VAL A 34 1.22 -7.50 31.77
CA VAL A 34 2.68 -7.57 31.64
C VAL A 34 3.02 -8.14 30.28
N GLY A 35 3.84 -7.40 29.52
CA GLY A 35 4.39 -7.88 28.25
C GLY A 35 5.46 -8.93 28.45
N SER A 36 5.52 -9.92 27.58
CA SER A 36 6.53 -10.98 27.55
C SER A 36 7.63 -10.75 26.52
N ALA A 37 7.37 -9.93 25.51
CA ALA A 37 8.32 -9.52 24.49
C ALA A 37 7.95 -8.15 23.92
N LEU A 38 8.96 -7.43 23.44
CA LEU A 38 8.84 -6.13 22.78
C LEU A 38 9.71 -6.15 21.51
N SER A 39 9.16 -5.70 20.40
CA SER A 39 9.91 -5.46 19.18
C SER A 39 9.62 -4.06 18.63
N TYR A 40 10.58 -3.54 17.86
CA TYR A 40 10.45 -2.30 17.09
C TYR A 40 10.77 -2.61 15.64
N THR A 41 9.84 -2.35 14.75
CA THR A 41 10.00 -2.58 13.31
C THR A 41 9.70 -1.30 12.56
N PRO A 42 10.69 -0.72 11.83
CA PRO A 42 10.40 0.34 10.87
C PRO A 42 9.43 -0.18 9.81
N THR A 43 8.37 0.55 9.55
CA THR A 43 7.26 0.11 8.71
C THR A 43 6.48 1.30 8.17
N GLY A 44 5.38 1.03 7.58
CA GLY A 44 4.41 1.98 7.06
C GLY A 44 4.23 1.86 5.55
N PRO A 45 3.13 2.39 5.02
CA PRO A 45 2.86 2.27 3.59
C PRO A 45 3.98 2.84 2.71
N GLY A 46 4.57 3.98 3.11
CA GLY A 46 5.68 4.56 2.37
C GLY A 46 6.89 3.63 2.26
N PRO A 47 7.53 3.24 3.39
CA PRO A 47 8.66 2.31 3.41
C PRO A 47 8.37 0.96 2.76
N ASN A 48 7.24 0.33 3.09
CA ASN A 48 6.92 -1.00 2.59
C ASN A 48 6.72 -1.01 1.07
N GLN A 49 5.97 -0.05 0.53
CA GLN A 49 5.72 0.07 -0.91
C GLN A 49 7.00 0.43 -1.67
N ALA A 50 7.83 1.30 -1.10
CA ALA A 50 9.13 1.66 -1.67
C ALA A 50 10.09 0.47 -1.70
N ALA A 51 10.23 -0.24 -0.59
CA ALA A 51 11.05 -1.45 -0.51
C ALA A 51 10.58 -2.53 -1.50
N GLN A 52 9.25 -2.75 -1.61
CA GLN A 52 8.72 -3.72 -2.57
C GLN A 52 9.01 -3.34 -4.03
N ALA A 53 8.88 -2.07 -4.39
CA ALA A 53 9.22 -1.62 -5.74
C ALA A 53 10.73 -1.77 -6.03
N ALA A 54 11.59 -1.50 -5.05
CA ALA A 54 13.04 -1.71 -5.16
C ALA A 54 13.39 -3.20 -5.31
N LEU A 55 12.77 -4.10 -4.51
CA LEU A 55 12.93 -5.55 -4.64
C LEU A 55 12.46 -6.08 -6.01
N CYS A 56 11.58 -5.35 -6.69
CA CYS A 56 11.19 -5.64 -8.08
C CYS A 56 12.13 -5.04 -9.13
N GLY A 57 13.24 -4.39 -8.72
CA GLY A 57 14.29 -3.90 -9.61
C GLY A 57 14.08 -2.47 -10.12
N CYS A 58 13.28 -1.66 -9.44
CA CYS A 58 13.11 -0.24 -9.76
C CYS A 58 14.13 0.63 -9.01
N GLN A 59 14.48 1.77 -9.60
CA GLN A 59 15.06 2.89 -8.87
C GLN A 59 13.92 3.58 -8.11
N VAL A 60 14.05 3.70 -6.78
CA VAL A 60 12.95 4.18 -5.94
C VAL A 60 13.34 5.38 -5.12
N HIS A 61 12.50 6.41 -5.13
CA HIS A 61 12.57 7.58 -4.26
C HIS A 61 11.37 7.58 -3.30
N LEU A 62 11.63 7.75 -2.01
CA LEU A 62 10.58 7.88 -0.99
C LEU A 62 10.41 9.34 -0.59
N ILE A 63 9.20 9.88 -0.77
CA ILE A 63 8.76 11.17 -0.23
C ILE A 63 7.91 10.89 1.00
N SER A 64 8.40 11.27 2.17
CA SER A 64 7.73 11.02 3.46
C SER A 64 8.22 12.01 4.51
N LYS A 65 7.67 11.92 5.74
CA LYS A 65 8.08 12.80 6.83
C LYS A 65 8.21 12.06 8.15
N VAL A 66 9.34 12.27 8.83
CA VAL A 66 9.67 11.67 10.14
C VAL A 66 9.94 12.75 11.18
N GLY A 67 9.98 12.38 12.43
CA GLY A 67 10.33 13.28 13.54
C GLY A 67 11.82 13.53 13.68
N GLY A 68 12.20 14.28 14.72
CA GLY A 68 13.59 14.50 15.12
C GLY A 68 14.06 13.48 16.18
N ASP A 69 13.63 12.24 16.12
CA ASP A 69 13.79 11.24 17.18
C ASP A 69 14.59 9.98 16.73
N VAL A 70 14.80 9.05 17.65
CA VAL A 70 15.52 7.79 17.40
C VAL A 70 14.77 6.91 16.36
N PHE A 71 13.45 6.99 16.29
CA PHE A 71 12.65 6.24 15.35
C PHE A 71 12.86 6.69 13.91
N ALA A 72 13.11 7.98 13.69
CA ALA A 72 13.52 8.49 12.37
C ALA A 72 14.86 7.87 11.91
N GLN A 73 15.81 7.68 12.82
CA GLN A 73 17.09 7.04 12.49
C GLN A 73 16.90 5.56 12.15
N MET A 74 16.04 4.86 12.89
CA MET A 74 15.69 3.46 12.60
C MET A 74 15.06 3.31 11.22
N ALA A 75 14.11 4.18 10.86
CA ALA A 75 13.47 4.16 9.55
C ALA A 75 14.46 4.43 8.40
N ARG A 76 15.35 5.42 8.56
CA ARG A 76 16.39 5.74 7.58
C ARG A 76 17.34 4.56 7.35
N LYS A 77 17.76 3.89 8.42
CA LYS A 77 18.63 2.72 8.35
C LYS A 77 17.96 1.55 7.63
N SER A 78 16.72 1.23 7.99
CA SER A 78 15.96 0.14 7.36
C SER A 78 15.78 0.37 5.85
N LEU A 79 15.49 1.60 5.43
CA LEU A 79 15.30 1.94 4.01
C LEU A 79 16.61 1.85 3.20
N ALA A 80 17.75 2.11 3.82
CA ALA A 80 19.05 1.94 3.18
C ALA A 80 19.35 0.46 2.83
N ASP A 81 18.83 -0.48 3.62
CA ASP A 81 18.99 -1.93 3.37
C ASP A 81 18.23 -2.39 2.09
N PHE A 82 17.32 -1.56 1.56
CA PHE A 82 16.54 -1.82 0.34
C PHE A 82 16.93 -0.93 -0.85
N ASP A 83 18.06 -0.19 -0.78
CA ASP A 83 18.49 0.75 -1.81
C ASP A 83 17.44 1.83 -2.18
N VAL A 84 16.56 2.19 -1.24
CA VAL A 84 15.58 3.26 -1.43
C VAL A 84 16.24 4.63 -1.22
N ASN A 85 16.12 5.53 -2.19
CA ASN A 85 16.58 6.91 -2.04
C ASN A 85 15.68 7.65 -1.06
N ILE A 86 16.28 8.18 0.00
CA ILE A 86 15.62 8.87 1.12
C ILE A 86 15.96 10.37 1.19
N GLU A 87 16.44 10.97 0.12
CA GLU A 87 16.75 12.40 0.08
C GLU A 87 15.54 13.25 0.47
N HIS A 88 14.34 12.83 0.07
CA HIS A 88 13.06 13.48 0.37
C HIS A 88 12.32 12.86 1.56
N LEU A 89 13.04 12.15 2.44
CA LEU A 89 12.52 11.78 3.76
C LEU A 89 12.73 12.97 4.70
N PHE A 90 11.79 13.91 4.67
CA PHE A 90 11.85 15.17 5.40
C PHE A 90 11.80 14.97 6.91
N THR A 91 12.27 15.96 7.66
CA THR A 91 12.22 15.94 9.13
C THR A 91 11.31 17.06 9.64
N ALA A 92 10.42 16.73 10.57
CA ALA A 92 9.63 17.67 11.36
C ALA A 92 10.16 17.67 12.81
N PRO A 93 11.14 18.56 13.17
CA PRO A 93 11.85 18.48 14.46
C PRO A 93 10.93 18.63 15.69
N ALA A 94 9.81 19.32 15.52
CA ALA A 94 8.83 19.55 16.60
C ALA A 94 7.81 18.42 16.78
N LYS A 95 7.90 17.34 15.97
CA LYS A 95 7.00 16.18 16.05
C LYS A 95 7.79 14.90 16.23
N ASN A 96 7.11 13.88 16.80
CA ASN A 96 7.64 12.53 16.81
C ASN A 96 7.38 11.84 15.46
N THR A 97 8.20 10.86 15.13
CA THR A 97 7.93 9.92 14.03
C THR A 97 6.59 9.21 14.25
N GLY A 98 5.91 8.82 13.20
CA GLY A 98 4.69 8.03 13.29
C GLY A 98 4.93 6.71 14.03
N ILE A 99 4.00 6.31 14.89
CA ILE A 99 4.10 5.09 15.69
C ILE A 99 2.82 4.27 15.50
N VAL A 100 3.01 2.97 15.35
CA VAL A 100 1.96 1.96 15.48
C VAL A 100 2.25 1.18 16.75
N VAL A 101 1.29 1.08 17.66
CA VAL A 101 1.39 0.21 18.86
C VAL A 101 0.52 -1.00 18.62
N THR A 102 1.14 -2.17 18.59
CA THR A 102 0.47 -3.45 18.35
C THR A 102 0.57 -4.31 19.61
N LEU A 103 -0.57 -4.61 20.24
CA LEU A 103 -0.65 -5.59 21.32
C LEU A 103 -1.08 -6.93 20.72
N VAL A 104 -0.32 -8.00 20.99
CA VAL A 104 -0.62 -9.36 20.46
C VAL A 104 -0.78 -10.31 21.65
N ASN A 105 -1.91 -11.03 21.71
CA ASN A 105 -2.16 -12.01 22.77
C ASN A 105 -1.60 -13.41 22.42
N ALA A 106 -1.76 -14.35 23.38
CA ALA A 106 -1.22 -15.71 23.24
C ALA A 106 -1.84 -16.53 22.10
N ILE A 107 -3.03 -16.17 21.61
CA ILE A 107 -3.73 -16.85 20.51
C ILE A 107 -3.63 -16.10 19.18
N GLY A 108 -2.78 -15.04 19.12
CA GLY A 108 -2.52 -14.27 17.88
C GLY A 108 -3.54 -13.17 17.58
N GLU A 109 -4.51 -12.90 18.45
CA GLU A 109 -5.37 -11.72 18.28
C GLU A 109 -4.58 -10.45 18.59
N ASN A 110 -4.89 -9.37 17.89
CA ASN A 110 -4.21 -8.09 18.07
C ASN A 110 -5.16 -6.92 18.34
N ALA A 111 -4.62 -5.91 18.99
CA ALA A 111 -5.20 -4.57 19.09
C ALA A 111 -4.15 -3.56 18.64
N VAL A 112 -4.53 -2.65 17.77
CA VAL A 112 -3.62 -1.69 17.15
C VAL A 112 -4.08 -0.27 17.44
N CYS A 113 -3.12 0.57 17.82
CA CYS A 113 -3.32 2.02 17.95
C CYS A 113 -2.24 2.74 17.14
N THR A 114 -2.65 3.67 16.30
CA THR A 114 -1.73 4.40 15.42
C THR A 114 -1.69 5.88 15.78
N TYR A 115 -0.48 6.42 15.86
CA TYR A 115 -0.20 7.85 15.98
C TYR A 115 0.52 8.33 14.72
N SER A 116 -0.12 9.23 13.96
CA SER A 116 0.43 9.71 12.67
C SER A 116 1.72 10.50 12.80
N GLY A 117 1.95 11.18 13.92
CA GLY A 117 3.19 11.92 14.20
C GLY A 117 3.52 12.91 13.09
N ALA A 118 4.77 12.86 12.64
CA ALA A 118 5.30 13.73 11.59
C ALA A 118 4.62 13.53 10.23
N ASN A 119 4.00 12.37 9.95
CA ASN A 119 3.26 12.14 8.72
C ASN A 119 2.13 13.16 8.53
N SER A 120 1.49 13.61 9.63
CA SER A 120 0.46 14.65 9.60
C SER A 120 0.98 16.06 9.29
N ALA A 121 2.28 16.23 9.17
CA ALA A 121 2.94 17.49 8.85
C ALA A 121 3.54 17.51 7.43
N LEU A 122 3.28 16.48 6.62
CA LEU A 122 3.61 16.53 5.19
C LEU A 122 2.73 17.59 4.52
N VAL A 123 3.34 18.52 3.80
CA VAL A 123 2.66 19.69 3.22
C VAL A 123 2.97 19.82 1.72
N PRO A 124 2.17 20.58 0.95
CA PRO A 124 2.42 20.80 -0.49
C PRO A 124 3.83 21.30 -0.82
N GLN A 125 4.45 22.05 0.08
CA GLN A 125 5.83 22.54 -0.10
C GLN A 125 6.88 21.41 -0.10
N ASP A 126 6.64 20.32 0.66
CA ASP A 126 7.51 19.15 0.62
C ASP A 126 7.41 18.45 -0.75
N ILE A 127 6.20 18.41 -1.32
CA ILE A 127 5.97 17.86 -2.67
C ILE A 127 6.67 18.72 -3.72
N GLN A 128 6.55 20.04 -3.61
CA GLN A 128 7.23 20.98 -4.50
C GLN A 128 8.74 20.84 -4.43
N ALA A 129 9.31 20.64 -3.24
CA ALA A 129 10.74 20.41 -3.07
C ALA A 129 11.22 19.10 -3.74
N ALA A 130 10.32 18.15 -3.94
CA ALA A 130 10.59 16.87 -4.60
C ALA A 130 10.10 16.83 -6.07
N GLU A 131 9.71 17.98 -6.66
CA GLU A 131 9.14 18.05 -8.01
C GLU A 131 10.04 17.41 -9.07
N GLN A 132 11.36 17.62 -8.99
CA GLN A 132 12.30 17.07 -9.96
C GLN A 132 12.22 15.54 -10.00
N VAL A 133 12.32 14.87 -8.84
CA VAL A 133 12.28 13.40 -8.81
C VAL A 133 10.90 12.84 -9.21
N ILE A 134 9.82 13.59 -8.94
CA ILE A 134 8.49 13.24 -9.43
C ILE A 134 8.46 13.34 -10.96
N SER A 135 8.97 14.42 -11.54
CA SER A 135 8.93 14.65 -12.99
C SER A 135 9.73 13.64 -13.81
N GLU A 136 10.77 13.04 -13.22
CA GLU A 136 11.66 12.07 -13.84
C GLU A 136 11.18 10.60 -13.66
N ALA A 137 10.13 10.38 -12.85
CA ALA A 137 9.61 9.05 -12.56
C ALA A 137 8.70 8.49 -13.69
N ASP A 138 8.68 7.18 -13.84
CA ASP A 138 7.72 6.49 -14.69
C ASP A 138 6.36 6.35 -14.00
N VAL A 139 6.38 6.17 -12.66
CA VAL A 139 5.19 6.01 -11.80
C VAL A 139 5.35 6.78 -10.50
N CYS A 140 4.30 7.49 -10.10
CA CYS A 140 4.11 8.08 -8.78
C CYS A 140 3.06 7.26 -8.03
N LEU A 141 3.49 6.49 -7.02
CA LEU A 141 2.64 5.70 -6.14
C LEU A 141 2.34 6.49 -4.87
N ILE A 142 1.07 6.78 -4.62
CA ILE A 142 0.62 7.62 -3.50
C ILE A 142 -0.27 6.82 -2.56
N HIS A 143 0.01 6.91 -1.24
CA HIS A 143 -0.84 6.32 -0.21
C HIS A 143 -1.68 7.38 0.51
N GLY A 144 -2.99 7.16 0.59
CA GLY A 144 -4.00 8.11 1.05
C GLY A 144 -4.03 8.42 2.56
N ALA A 145 -3.23 7.74 3.40
CA ALA A 145 -3.14 8.04 4.84
C ALA A 145 -2.20 9.22 5.16
N LEU A 146 -2.20 10.24 4.30
CA LEU A 146 -1.44 11.50 4.42
C LEU A 146 -2.40 12.69 4.42
N PRO A 147 -1.93 13.91 4.75
CA PRO A 147 -2.74 15.12 4.60
C PRO A 147 -3.25 15.28 3.15
N GLN A 148 -4.54 15.50 3.02
CA GLN A 148 -5.24 15.60 1.73
C GLN A 148 -4.60 16.62 0.78
N GLU A 149 -4.17 17.75 1.32
CA GLU A 149 -3.53 18.82 0.53
C GLU A 149 -2.20 18.37 -0.10
N ALA A 150 -1.42 17.56 0.63
CA ALA A 150 -0.18 16.98 0.12
C ALA A 150 -0.46 15.93 -0.98
N ILE A 151 -1.50 15.09 -0.82
CA ILE A 151 -1.92 14.11 -1.82
C ILE A 151 -2.36 14.82 -3.10
N VAL A 152 -3.21 15.84 -2.99
CA VAL A 152 -3.69 16.63 -4.14
C VAL A 152 -2.49 17.30 -4.85
N ALA A 153 -1.56 17.89 -4.10
CA ALA A 153 -0.35 18.49 -4.67
C ALA A 153 0.49 17.46 -5.44
N ALA A 154 0.65 16.25 -4.88
CA ALA A 154 1.40 15.16 -5.52
C ALA A 154 0.74 14.69 -6.82
N ILE A 155 -0.59 14.48 -6.82
CA ILE A 155 -1.33 14.11 -8.02
C ILE A 155 -1.17 15.18 -9.11
N ARG A 156 -1.38 16.45 -8.77
CA ARG A 156 -1.24 17.57 -9.72
C ARG A 156 0.18 17.67 -10.27
N CYS A 157 1.18 17.55 -9.41
CA CYS A 157 2.59 17.57 -9.82
C CYS A 157 2.89 16.46 -10.83
N ALA A 158 2.53 15.21 -10.51
CA ALA A 158 2.73 14.08 -11.42
C ALA A 158 2.01 14.27 -12.76
N GLN A 159 0.78 14.79 -12.75
CA GLN A 159 0.01 15.02 -13.98
C GLN A 159 0.59 16.09 -14.88
N VAL A 160 1.06 17.21 -14.32
CA VAL A 160 1.70 18.28 -15.10
C VAL A 160 2.90 17.75 -15.89
N HIS A 161 3.63 16.80 -15.31
CA HIS A 161 4.81 16.17 -15.94
C HIS A 161 4.49 14.89 -16.72
N GLY A 162 3.20 14.49 -16.84
CA GLY A 162 2.78 13.30 -17.58
C GLY A 162 3.15 11.98 -16.91
N VAL A 163 3.50 12.00 -15.62
CA VAL A 163 3.87 10.84 -14.81
C VAL A 163 2.60 10.04 -14.43
N LYS A 164 2.67 8.74 -14.51
CA LYS A 164 1.55 7.84 -14.16
C LYS A 164 1.29 7.84 -12.67
N VAL A 165 0.05 8.11 -12.26
CA VAL A 165 -0.36 8.11 -10.85
C VAL A 165 -1.05 6.81 -10.50
N ILE A 166 -0.55 6.13 -9.47
CA ILE A 166 -1.23 5.04 -8.79
C ILE A 166 -1.59 5.53 -7.39
N LEU A 167 -2.88 5.52 -7.06
CA LEU A 167 -3.37 5.97 -5.76
C LEU A 167 -3.99 4.81 -4.98
N ASN A 168 -3.45 4.52 -3.82
CA ASN A 168 -4.12 3.71 -2.80
C ASN A 168 -4.86 4.67 -1.86
N PRO A 169 -6.18 4.81 -1.96
CA PRO A 169 -6.89 5.91 -1.31
C PRO A 169 -6.89 5.83 0.20
N ALA A 170 -6.76 4.64 0.79
CA ALA A 170 -6.82 4.36 2.21
C ALA A 170 -7.94 5.11 2.95
N THR A 171 -8.54 4.51 3.95
CA THR A 171 -9.50 5.22 4.80
C THR A 171 -8.75 6.25 5.65
N PRO A 172 -9.15 7.54 5.68
CA PRO A 172 -8.53 8.53 6.55
C PRO A 172 -8.50 8.04 8.00
N MET A 173 -7.34 8.13 8.65
CA MET A 173 -7.18 7.71 10.05
C MET A 173 -8.10 8.53 10.95
N GLY A 174 -9.08 7.90 11.54
CA GLY A 174 -10.16 8.48 12.35
C GLY A 174 -11.54 7.95 11.99
N ASN A 175 -11.73 7.43 10.80
CA ASN A 175 -12.99 6.84 10.32
C ASN A 175 -12.92 5.31 10.19
N VAL A 176 -12.23 4.62 11.10
CA VAL A 176 -12.23 3.14 11.09
C VAL A 176 -13.63 2.67 11.41
N PRO A 177 -14.33 1.98 10.49
CA PRO A 177 -15.62 1.39 10.81
C PRO A 177 -15.41 0.36 11.92
N HIS A 178 -15.95 0.62 13.10
CA HIS A 178 -16.06 -0.42 14.10
C HIS A 178 -16.90 -1.57 13.51
N ARG A 179 -16.44 -2.80 13.65
CA ARG A 179 -17.25 -4.01 13.44
C ARG A 179 -18.49 -3.91 14.33
N GLY A 180 -19.56 -3.26 13.86
CA GLY A 180 -20.75 -3.02 14.65
C GLY A 180 -21.65 -1.88 14.18
N GLY A 181 -21.70 -1.59 12.89
CA GLY A 181 -22.88 -0.94 12.28
C GLY A 181 -23.13 0.53 12.62
N ALA A 182 -22.24 1.25 13.26
CA ALA A 182 -22.31 2.71 13.27
C ALA A 182 -21.79 3.20 11.90
N LYS A 183 -22.66 3.82 11.09
CA LYS A 183 -22.26 4.57 9.90
C LYS A 183 -21.19 5.56 10.36
N ALA A 184 -19.91 5.33 9.98
CA ALA A 184 -18.89 6.35 10.05
C ALA A 184 -19.49 7.60 9.42
N GLY A 185 -19.32 8.76 10.06
CA GLY A 185 -19.86 9.99 9.53
C GLY A 185 -19.48 10.11 8.06
N ARG A 186 -20.44 10.50 7.22
CA ARG A 186 -20.34 10.59 5.76
C ARG A 186 -18.92 10.97 5.35
N SER A 187 -18.29 10.17 4.51
CA SER A 187 -17.05 10.49 3.83
C SER A 187 -17.18 11.93 3.33
N SER A 188 -16.31 12.83 3.82
CA SER A 188 -16.15 14.12 3.13
C SER A 188 -15.82 13.76 1.69
N GLU A 189 -16.50 14.33 0.72
CA GLU A 189 -16.29 14.06 -0.70
C GLU A 189 -14.77 14.08 -0.98
N LEU A 190 -14.26 12.99 -1.55
CA LEU A 190 -12.86 12.94 -1.94
C LEU A 190 -12.60 14.05 -2.98
N PRO A 191 -11.44 14.70 -2.95
CA PRO A 191 -11.05 15.65 -3.97
C PRO A 191 -11.19 15.08 -5.38
N ALA A 192 -11.61 15.89 -6.32
CA ALA A 192 -11.75 15.48 -7.73
C ALA A 192 -10.43 14.93 -8.30
N GLU A 193 -9.29 15.39 -7.80
CA GLU A 193 -7.97 14.94 -8.19
C GLU A 193 -7.75 13.44 -7.94
N TYR A 194 -8.36 12.86 -6.92
CA TYR A 194 -8.23 11.43 -6.64
C TYR A 194 -8.75 10.57 -7.80
N PHE A 195 -9.80 11.06 -8.49
CA PHE A 195 -10.38 10.38 -9.65
C PHE A 195 -9.59 10.64 -10.95
N MET A 196 -8.55 11.46 -10.92
CA MET A 196 -7.64 11.68 -12.04
C MET A 196 -6.47 10.67 -12.05
N ALA A 197 -6.41 9.75 -11.09
CA ALA A 197 -5.39 8.69 -11.03
C ALA A 197 -5.49 7.74 -12.23
N ASN A 198 -4.33 7.31 -12.76
CA ASN A 198 -4.29 6.27 -13.79
C ASN A 198 -4.79 4.94 -13.25
N ILE A 199 -4.44 4.61 -11.98
CA ILE A 199 -4.93 3.44 -11.28
C ILE A 199 -5.31 3.85 -9.85
N LEU A 200 -6.51 3.47 -9.42
CA LEU A 200 -6.98 3.59 -8.05
C LEU A 200 -7.06 2.19 -7.43
N ILE A 201 -6.43 1.99 -6.24
CA ILE A 201 -6.32 0.66 -5.59
C ILE A 201 -7.03 0.66 -4.24
N PRO A 202 -8.35 0.78 -4.14
CA PRO A 202 -9.06 0.62 -2.89
C PRO A 202 -9.22 -0.86 -2.53
N ASN A 203 -9.39 -1.16 -1.25
CA ASN A 203 -10.04 -2.40 -0.88
C ASN A 203 -11.56 -2.28 -1.07
N LEU A 204 -12.28 -3.42 -1.01
CA LEU A 204 -13.73 -3.44 -1.28
C LEU A 204 -14.53 -2.52 -0.35
N TYR A 205 -14.12 -2.38 0.91
CA TYR A 205 -14.81 -1.52 1.87
C TYR A 205 -14.54 -0.04 1.60
N GLU A 206 -13.29 0.32 1.31
CA GLU A 206 -12.91 1.68 0.89
C GLU A 206 -13.64 2.08 -0.39
N ALA A 207 -13.68 1.18 -1.38
CA ALA A 207 -14.38 1.42 -2.63
C ALA A 207 -15.89 1.63 -2.44
N ALA A 208 -16.49 0.84 -1.55
CA ALA A 208 -17.90 0.96 -1.18
C ALA A 208 -18.20 2.29 -0.47
N ASP A 209 -17.32 2.71 0.46
CA ASP A 209 -17.44 3.99 1.14
C ASP A 209 -17.29 5.18 0.17
N ILE A 210 -16.34 5.12 -0.77
CA ILE A 210 -16.13 6.16 -1.80
C ILE A 210 -17.33 6.31 -2.72
N THR A 211 -18.01 5.20 -3.04
CA THR A 211 -19.15 5.19 -3.98
C THR A 211 -20.51 5.16 -3.28
N GLU A 212 -20.55 5.13 -1.95
CA GLU A 212 -21.75 4.99 -1.13
C GLU A 212 -22.58 3.74 -1.47
N GLN A 213 -21.91 2.66 -1.91
CA GLN A 213 -22.52 1.38 -2.27
C GLN A 213 -22.25 0.31 -1.21
N GLU A 214 -22.93 -0.83 -1.31
CA GLU A 214 -22.74 -1.95 -0.39
C GLU A 214 -21.58 -2.84 -0.82
N ALA A 215 -20.66 -3.15 0.12
CA ALA A 215 -19.52 -4.05 -0.07
C ALA A 215 -19.91 -5.53 0.11
N ALA A 216 -20.61 -6.16 -0.83
CA ALA A 216 -21.14 -7.50 -0.64
C ALA A 216 -20.28 -8.62 -1.27
N ASN A 217 -20.01 -8.55 -2.57
CA ASN A 217 -19.44 -9.66 -3.33
C ASN A 217 -18.69 -9.18 -4.59
N ILE A 218 -18.25 -10.14 -5.43
CA ILE A 218 -17.52 -9.86 -6.69
C ILE A 218 -18.38 -9.03 -7.68
N HIS A 219 -19.70 -9.27 -7.71
CA HIS A 219 -20.58 -8.50 -8.60
C HIS A 219 -20.68 -7.04 -8.18
N THR A 220 -20.81 -6.76 -6.88
CA THR A 220 -20.82 -5.38 -6.37
C THR A 220 -19.48 -4.70 -6.58
N ALA A 221 -18.36 -5.41 -6.46
CA ALA A 221 -17.03 -4.86 -6.79
C ALA A 221 -16.95 -4.40 -8.24
N LYS A 222 -17.53 -5.14 -9.20
CA LYS A 222 -17.61 -4.73 -10.61
C LYS A 222 -18.41 -3.43 -10.78
N LEU A 223 -19.58 -3.32 -10.15
CA LEU A 223 -20.42 -2.12 -10.24
C LEU A 223 -19.72 -0.89 -9.65
N ILE A 224 -19.13 -1.05 -8.46
CA ILE A 224 -18.34 -0.02 -7.79
C ILE A 224 -17.17 0.43 -8.67
N GLY A 225 -16.42 -0.53 -9.24
CA GLY A 225 -15.32 -0.23 -10.16
C GLY A 225 -15.75 0.54 -11.39
N SER A 226 -16.92 0.19 -11.97
CA SER A 226 -17.47 0.90 -13.12
C SER A 226 -17.84 2.35 -12.78
N GLU A 227 -18.34 2.59 -11.58
CA GLU A 227 -18.61 3.95 -11.11
C GLU A 227 -17.34 4.76 -10.90
N LEU A 228 -16.30 4.17 -10.29
CA LEU A 228 -15.01 4.85 -10.13
C LEU A 228 -14.40 5.26 -11.48
N VAL A 229 -14.48 4.38 -12.48
CA VAL A 229 -14.05 4.69 -13.86
C VAL A 229 -14.93 5.79 -14.47
N ALA A 230 -16.24 5.79 -14.23
CA ALA A 230 -17.14 6.84 -14.71
C ALA A 230 -16.85 8.20 -14.06
N ARG A 231 -16.31 8.22 -12.82
CA ARG A 231 -15.85 9.44 -12.14
C ARG A 231 -14.51 9.97 -12.66
N GLY A 232 -13.79 9.20 -13.52
CA GLY A 232 -12.58 9.67 -14.19
C GLY A 232 -11.33 8.81 -13.98
N VAL A 233 -11.37 7.83 -13.08
CA VAL A 233 -10.24 6.91 -12.84
C VAL A 233 -9.90 6.12 -14.11
N GLY A 234 -8.63 6.01 -14.46
CA GLY A 234 -8.19 5.25 -15.63
C GLY A 234 -8.50 3.76 -15.49
N ALA A 235 -8.16 3.17 -14.36
CA ALA A 235 -8.52 1.80 -13.97
C ALA A 235 -8.76 1.71 -12.46
N ALA A 236 -9.84 1.05 -12.05
CA ALA A 236 -10.11 0.72 -10.66
C ALA A 236 -9.67 -0.73 -10.37
N VAL A 237 -8.79 -0.91 -9.39
CA VAL A 237 -8.28 -2.21 -8.94
C VAL A 237 -8.78 -2.45 -7.53
N ILE A 238 -9.90 -3.13 -7.37
CA ILE A 238 -10.53 -3.35 -6.07
C ILE A 238 -10.01 -4.65 -5.46
N THR A 239 -9.26 -4.54 -4.36
CA THR A 239 -8.73 -5.72 -3.66
C THR A 239 -9.78 -6.31 -2.72
N MET A 240 -9.92 -7.65 -2.73
CA MET A 240 -10.97 -8.37 -1.98
C MET A 240 -10.42 -9.49 -1.09
N GLY A 241 -9.16 -9.40 -0.71
CA GLY A 241 -8.47 -10.39 0.13
C GLY A 241 -8.44 -11.78 -0.52
N LYS A 242 -8.96 -12.80 0.16
CA LYS A 242 -9.00 -14.18 -0.35
C LYS A 242 -9.84 -14.35 -1.62
N ARG A 243 -10.65 -13.37 -1.99
CA ARG A 243 -11.43 -13.35 -3.23
C ARG A 243 -10.68 -12.77 -4.43
N GLY A 244 -9.42 -12.38 -4.26
CA GLY A 244 -8.60 -11.78 -5.32
C GLY A 244 -8.88 -10.31 -5.55
N CYS A 245 -8.84 -9.88 -6.81
CA CYS A 245 -9.02 -8.49 -7.22
C CYS A 245 -10.03 -8.37 -8.37
N MET A 246 -10.78 -7.27 -8.40
CA MET A 246 -11.57 -6.85 -9.55
C MET A 246 -10.84 -5.70 -10.24
N VAL A 247 -10.51 -5.86 -11.51
CA VAL A 247 -9.94 -4.81 -12.38
C VAL A 247 -11.04 -4.30 -13.28
N VAL A 248 -11.28 -3.01 -13.27
CA VAL A 248 -12.28 -2.35 -14.14
C VAL A 248 -11.63 -1.15 -14.82
N ASP A 249 -11.72 -1.10 -16.15
CA ASP A 249 -11.31 0.03 -16.96
C ASP A 249 -12.31 0.26 -18.12
N ARG A 250 -11.98 1.12 -19.06
CA ARG A 250 -12.83 1.41 -20.23
C ARG A 250 -13.03 0.20 -21.16
N ASN A 251 -12.15 -0.80 -21.11
CA ASN A 251 -12.19 -1.99 -21.93
C ASN A 251 -13.04 -3.12 -21.33
N GLY A 252 -13.38 -3.02 -20.04
CA GLY A 252 -14.21 -4.00 -19.35
C GLY A 252 -13.80 -4.27 -17.92
N ALA A 253 -14.26 -5.40 -17.40
CA ALA A 253 -14.03 -5.82 -16.03
C ALA A 253 -13.56 -7.27 -15.98
N ASP A 254 -12.45 -7.52 -15.27
CA ASP A 254 -11.85 -8.83 -15.09
C ASP A 254 -11.67 -9.15 -13.62
N HIS A 255 -12.05 -10.34 -13.22
CA HIS A 255 -11.76 -10.86 -11.90
C HIS A 255 -10.47 -11.69 -11.94
N ILE A 256 -9.48 -11.27 -11.15
CA ILE A 256 -8.22 -11.99 -10.96
C ILE A 256 -8.31 -12.71 -9.62
N PRO A 257 -8.35 -14.05 -9.59
CA PRO A 257 -8.45 -14.81 -8.34
C PRO A 257 -7.19 -14.61 -7.48
N ALA A 258 -7.32 -14.85 -6.17
CA ALA A 258 -6.19 -14.85 -5.27
C ALA A 258 -5.34 -16.10 -5.46
N PHE A 259 -4.02 -15.98 -5.29
CA PHE A 259 -3.13 -17.14 -5.19
C PHE A 259 -3.36 -17.86 -3.86
N GLU A 260 -3.38 -19.19 -3.91
CA GLU A 260 -3.47 -20.02 -2.71
C GLU A 260 -2.11 -20.18 -2.08
N VAL A 261 -1.98 -19.72 -0.83
CA VAL A 261 -0.72 -19.79 -0.05
C VAL A 261 -1.02 -20.15 1.41
N GLU A 262 -0.04 -20.70 2.10
CA GLU A 262 -0.12 -20.90 3.55
C GLU A 262 -0.02 -19.53 4.24
N LEU A 263 -1.07 -19.18 4.97
CA LEU A 263 -1.17 -17.89 5.64
C LEU A 263 -0.45 -17.91 6.98
N VAL A 264 0.60 -17.09 7.11
CA VAL A 264 1.35 -16.85 8.35
C VAL A 264 0.99 -15.51 8.97
N ASP A 265 1.09 -14.42 8.19
CA ASP A 265 0.78 -13.06 8.63
C ASP A 265 0.17 -12.27 7.47
N GLN A 266 -0.69 -11.29 7.76
CA GLN A 266 -1.30 -10.43 6.72
C GLN A 266 -0.71 -9.01 6.70
N ALA A 267 0.24 -8.73 7.58
CA ALA A 267 0.91 -7.44 7.63
C ALA A 267 1.65 -7.16 6.31
N GLY A 268 1.58 -5.93 5.82
CA GLY A 268 2.28 -5.52 4.60
C GLY A 268 1.73 -6.08 3.27
N ARG A 269 0.71 -6.97 3.29
CA ARG A 269 0.13 -7.55 2.06
C ARG A 269 -0.30 -6.50 1.04
N GLY A 270 -0.99 -5.47 1.48
CA GLY A 270 -1.47 -4.38 0.61
C GLY A 270 -0.31 -3.55 0.07
N ASP A 271 0.73 -3.36 0.86
CA ASP A 271 1.93 -2.62 0.47
C ASP A 271 2.76 -3.40 -0.55
N ALA A 272 2.94 -4.72 -0.33
CA ALA A 272 3.58 -5.61 -1.29
C ALA A 272 2.84 -5.59 -2.63
N PHE A 273 1.50 -5.66 -2.60
CA PHE A 273 0.67 -5.53 -3.79
C PHE A 273 0.91 -4.18 -4.49
N ALA A 274 0.80 -3.06 -3.78
CA ALA A 274 0.89 -1.73 -4.37
C ALA A 274 2.30 -1.44 -4.95
N GLY A 275 3.36 -1.78 -4.21
CA GLY A 275 4.75 -1.61 -4.66
C GLY A 275 5.07 -2.46 -5.90
N ALA A 276 4.65 -3.73 -5.91
CA ALA A 276 4.83 -4.63 -7.05
C ALA A 276 4.01 -4.20 -8.28
N LEU A 277 2.77 -3.71 -8.06
CA LEU A 277 1.94 -3.14 -9.12
C LEU A 277 2.64 -1.95 -9.79
N ALA A 278 3.14 -1.02 -8.98
CA ALA A 278 3.83 0.17 -9.48
C ALA A 278 5.08 -0.21 -10.28
N ALA A 279 5.88 -1.15 -9.77
CA ALA A 279 7.08 -1.63 -10.44
C ALA A 279 6.79 -2.28 -11.81
N TYR A 280 5.81 -3.17 -11.86
CA TYR A 280 5.46 -3.85 -13.12
C TYR A 280 4.83 -2.87 -14.12
N TYR A 281 3.95 -1.99 -13.66
CA TYR A 281 3.27 -1.00 -14.49
C TYR A 281 4.24 0.04 -15.07
N ALA A 282 5.29 0.40 -14.34
CA ALA A 282 6.36 1.28 -14.84
C ALA A 282 7.08 0.70 -16.08
N VAL A 283 7.16 -0.64 -16.20
CA VAL A 283 7.84 -1.32 -17.30
C VAL A 283 6.91 -1.61 -18.47
N LYS A 284 5.72 -2.18 -18.19
CA LYS A 284 4.84 -2.77 -19.20
C LYS A 284 3.61 -1.93 -19.54
N ASN A 285 3.21 -1.01 -18.66
CA ASN A 285 2.01 -0.17 -18.83
C ASN A 285 0.73 -0.99 -19.12
N ASP A 286 0.70 -2.25 -18.65
CA ASP A 286 -0.46 -3.15 -18.71
C ASP A 286 -1.01 -3.38 -17.30
N VAL A 287 -2.24 -2.92 -17.05
CA VAL A 287 -2.85 -2.98 -15.72
C VAL A 287 -3.17 -4.42 -15.30
N ARG A 288 -3.64 -5.26 -16.24
CA ARG A 288 -4.06 -6.64 -15.91
C ARG A 288 -2.87 -7.51 -15.54
N GLU A 289 -1.82 -7.44 -16.33
CA GLU A 289 -0.57 -8.13 -16.04
C GLU A 289 0.08 -7.59 -14.75
N ALA A 290 0.05 -6.27 -14.56
CA ALA A 290 0.56 -5.67 -13.32
C ALA A 290 -0.22 -6.13 -12.08
N VAL A 291 -1.55 -6.25 -12.15
CA VAL A 291 -2.38 -6.76 -11.05
C VAL A 291 -2.13 -8.25 -10.79
N LYS A 292 -1.92 -9.07 -11.83
CA LYS A 292 -1.56 -10.49 -11.66
C LYS A 292 -0.22 -10.61 -10.92
N PHE A 293 0.80 -9.86 -11.34
CA PHE A 293 2.10 -9.79 -10.68
C PHE A 293 2.00 -9.31 -9.23
N ALA A 294 1.24 -8.24 -8.99
CA ALA A 294 1.00 -7.67 -7.66
C ALA A 294 0.23 -8.62 -6.73
N SER A 295 -0.73 -9.38 -7.28
CA SER A 295 -1.49 -10.37 -6.51
C SER A 295 -0.58 -11.49 -6.00
N ALA A 296 0.37 -11.95 -6.81
CA ALA A 296 1.39 -12.91 -6.40
C ALA A 296 2.31 -12.34 -5.30
N ALA A 297 2.74 -11.07 -5.44
CA ALA A 297 3.54 -10.40 -4.42
C ALA A 297 2.79 -10.30 -3.08
N GLY A 298 1.53 -9.86 -3.10
CA GLY A 298 0.68 -9.77 -1.92
C GLY A 298 0.42 -11.14 -1.26
N ALA A 299 0.29 -12.20 -2.05
CA ALA A 299 0.14 -13.57 -1.53
C ALA A 299 1.44 -14.05 -0.85
N LEU A 300 2.60 -13.88 -1.48
CA LEU A 300 3.90 -14.26 -0.91
C LEU A 300 4.22 -13.50 0.37
N ALA A 301 3.91 -12.21 0.46
CA ALA A 301 4.07 -11.45 1.69
C ALA A 301 3.28 -12.05 2.87
N CYS A 302 2.19 -12.76 2.61
CA CYS A 302 1.42 -13.44 3.65
C CYS A 302 2.04 -14.76 4.15
N THR A 303 3.09 -15.28 3.51
CA THR A 303 3.73 -16.56 3.87
C THR A 303 4.84 -16.42 4.90
N LYS A 304 5.21 -15.20 5.25
CA LYS A 304 6.27 -14.87 6.21
C LYS A 304 5.70 -13.97 7.31
N PHE A 305 6.35 -13.96 8.47
CA PHE A 305 6.00 -13.06 9.57
C PHE A 305 6.62 -11.68 9.37
N GLY A 306 5.87 -10.62 9.67
CA GLY A 306 6.34 -9.24 9.57
C GLY A 306 5.75 -8.50 8.36
N SER A 307 6.13 -7.23 8.17
CA SER A 307 5.66 -6.39 7.08
C SER A 307 6.76 -6.16 6.02
N ILE A 308 7.74 -5.33 6.31
CA ILE A 308 8.82 -5.03 5.36
C ILE A 308 9.76 -6.22 5.19
N GLU A 309 9.96 -7.03 6.23
CA GLU A 309 10.79 -8.25 6.22
C GLU A 309 10.14 -9.39 5.44
N ALA A 310 8.82 -9.37 5.26
CA ALA A 310 8.05 -10.39 4.56
C ALA A 310 7.94 -10.13 3.04
N LEU A 311 8.41 -8.99 2.56
CA LEU A 311 8.30 -8.61 1.16
C LEU A 311 9.05 -9.57 0.24
N PRO A 312 8.41 -10.07 -0.84
CA PRO A 312 9.05 -10.99 -1.77
C PRO A 312 9.95 -10.28 -2.77
N THR A 313 10.97 -10.99 -3.23
CA THR A 313 11.79 -10.57 -4.37
C THR A 313 11.05 -10.76 -5.69
N LYS A 314 11.54 -10.11 -6.74
CA LYS A 314 11.02 -10.28 -8.10
C LYS A 314 11.07 -11.74 -8.56
N GLU A 315 12.13 -12.45 -8.22
CA GLU A 315 12.35 -13.84 -8.58
C GLU A 315 11.34 -14.77 -7.90
N GLU A 316 11.06 -14.57 -6.60
CA GLU A 316 10.02 -15.31 -5.86
C GLU A 316 8.64 -15.11 -6.50
N ILE A 317 8.31 -13.87 -6.89
CA ILE A 317 7.04 -13.56 -7.56
C ILE A 317 6.93 -14.27 -8.91
N ILE A 318 7.98 -14.22 -9.73
CA ILE A 318 8.01 -14.89 -11.04
C ILE A 318 7.88 -16.41 -10.87
N GLN A 319 8.55 -17.00 -9.89
CA GLN A 319 8.47 -18.43 -9.61
C GLN A 319 7.03 -18.86 -9.25
N LEU A 320 6.32 -18.07 -8.43
CA LEU A 320 4.92 -18.36 -8.10
C LEU A 320 4.03 -18.30 -9.35
N LEU A 321 4.19 -17.28 -10.19
CA LEU A 321 3.43 -17.13 -11.43
C LEU A 321 3.67 -18.30 -12.40
N GLN A 322 4.92 -18.74 -12.56
CA GLN A 322 5.26 -19.87 -13.42
C GLN A 322 4.68 -21.20 -12.92
N LYS A 323 4.64 -21.40 -11.61
CA LYS A 323 4.04 -22.59 -11.00
C LYS A 323 2.53 -22.66 -11.31
N GLU A 324 1.82 -21.58 -11.16
CA GLU A 324 0.38 -21.49 -11.47
C GLU A 324 0.09 -21.72 -12.96
N ASP A 325 0.90 -21.16 -13.86
CA ASP A 325 0.73 -21.37 -15.31
C ASP A 325 0.98 -22.84 -15.69
N ILE A 326 1.85 -23.57 -15.00
CA ILE A 326 2.07 -25.01 -15.20
C ILE A 326 0.87 -25.82 -14.68
N ASP A 327 0.29 -25.44 -13.56
CA ASP A 327 -0.87 -26.14 -12.96
C ASP A 327 -2.15 -25.93 -13.78
N LEU A 328 -2.21 -24.88 -14.60
CA LEU A 328 -3.34 -24.62 -15.51
C LEU A 328 -3.26 -25.38 -16.85
N LEU A 329 -2.13 -26.03 -17.16
CA LEU A 329 -2.00 -26.84 -18.38
C LEU A 329 -2.85 -28.11 -18.29
N PRO A 330 -3.64 -28.48 -19.32
CA PRO A 330 -4.45 -29.69 -19.32
C PRO A 330 -3.53 -30.92 -19.24
N GLY A 331 -3.56 -31.63 -18.12
CA GLY A 331 -2.78 -32.85 -17.86
C GLY A 331 -2.15 -32.92 -16.46
N ASN A 332 -2.07 -31.85 -15.73
CA ASN A 332 -1.38 -31.78 -14.42
C ASN A 332 -2.35 -31.73 -13.22
N ARG A 333 -3.65 -31.96 -13.41
CA ARG A 333 -4.56 -32.16 -12.28
C ARG A 333 -4.37 -33.58 -11.79
N GLY A 334 -3.71 -33.71 -10.61
CA GLY A 334 -3.29 -34.96 -10.02
C GLY A 334 -4.36 -36.07 -10.04
N SER A 335 -3.89 -37.23 -10.41
CA SER A 335 -4.51 -38.53 -10.21
C SER A 335 -4.63 -38.87 -8.74
#